data_9c55bb7ec81e28a8946687b9e30d395a
#
_entry.id   9c55bb7ec81e28a8946687b9e30d395a
#
_cell.length_a   1.000
_cell.length_b   1.000
_cell.length_c   1.000
_cell.angle_alpha   90.00
_cell.angle_beta   90.00
_cell.angle_gamma   90.00
#
_symmetry.space_group_name_H-M   'P 1'
#
loop_
_entity.id
_entity.type
_entity.pdbx_description
1 polymer ?
#
loop_
_entity_poly.entity_id
_entity_poly.type
_entity_poly.pdbx_seq_one_letter_code
_entity_poly.pdbx_strand_id
1 'polypeptide(L)'
;MTRRSAIVLAALLLCSSCVIVPLHAFRAAERNQQRINRVRLGQTLAEVEKVMGRGPERRSTRLRFDGLSIEEWSYVTDYVYRSDTTITFVGGKVNEIRVVPWEEKD
;
A
#
# COMPACT_ATOMS: atom_id res chain seq x y z
N MET A 1 47.07 2.71 -9.11
CA MET A 1 46.16 3.43 -8.19
C MET A 1 44.79 3.71 -8.78
N THR A 2 44.69 4.04 -10.05
CA THR A 2 43.40 4.29 -10.71
C THR A 2 42.45 3.08 -10.74
N ARG A 3 42.97 1.86 -10.83
CA ARG A 3 42.15 0.63 -10.86
C ARG A 3 41.42 0.36 -9.52
N ARG A 4 42.05 0.66 -8.41
CA ARG A 4 41.45 0.44 -7.07
C ARG A 4 40.30 1.43 -6.84
N SER A 5 40.46 2.67 -7.25
CA SER A 5 39.43 3.68 -7.12
C SER A 5 38.19 3.35 -7.97
N ALA A 6 38.40 2.83 -9.19
CA ALA A 6 37.30 2.42 -10.07
C ALA A 6 36.51 1.24 -9.50
N ILE A 7 37.18 0.26 -8.89
CA ILE A 7 36.52 -0.89 -8.28
C ILE A 7 35.68 -0.47 -7.05
N VAL A 8 36.23 0.43 -6.23
CA VAL A 8 35.50 0.94 -5.06
C VAL A 8 34.26 1.71 -5.49
N LEU A 9 34.37 2.52 -6.56
CA LEU A 9 33.24 3.28 -7.09
C LEU A 9 32.14 2.36 -7.61
N ALA A 10 32.50 1.30 -8.34
CA ALA A 10 31.55 0.31 -8.85
C ALA A 10 30.81 -0.41 -7.71
N ALA A 11 31.52 -0.76 -6.63
CA ALA A 11 30.92 -1.41 -5.46
C ALA A 11 29.92 -0.48 -4.76
N LEU A 12 30.23 0.79 -4.63
CA LEU A 12 29.33 1.78 -4.06
C LEU A 12 28.06 1.97 -4.91
N LEU A 13 28.20 1.98 -6.24
CA LEU A 13 27.05 2.08 -7.16
C LEU A 13 26.14 0.85 -7.05
N LEU A 14 26.71 -0.35 -6.94
CA LEU A 14 25.93 -1.58 -6.75
C LEU A 14 25.18 -1.58 -5.44
N CYS A 15 25.80 -1.13 -4.35
CA CYS A 15 25.14 -1.00 -3.05
C CYS A 15 24.00 0.00 -3.09
N SER A 16 24.18 1.13 -3.79
CA SER A 16 23.15 2.15 -3.96
C SER A 16 21.95 1.61 -4.72
N SER A 17 22.17 0.80 -5.75
CA SER A 17 21.10 0.18 -6.53
C SER A 17 20.27 -0.80 -5.68
N CYS A 18 20.91 -1.55 -4.81
CA CYS A 18 20.21 -2.49 -3.92
C CYS A 18 19.35 -1.79 -2.86
N VAL A 19 19.72 -0.57 -2.46
CA VAL A 19 19.01 0.19 -1.43
C VAL A 19 17.85 1.00 -1.99
N ILE A 20 17.91 1.45 -3.25
CA ILE A 20 16.89 2.32 -3.86
C ILE A 20 15.51 1.66 -3.91
N VAL A 21 15.42 0.37 -4.28
CA VAL A 21 14.14 -0.32 -4.44
C VAL A 21 13.39 -0.46 -3.10
N PRO A 22 13.99 -0.96 -2.00
CA PRO A 22 13.33 -1.01 -0.70
C PRO A 22 12.90 0.37 -0.19
N LEU A 23 13.73 1.39 -0.41
CA LEU A 23 13.41 2.74 0.03
C LEU A 23 12.19 3.32 -0.67
N HIS A 24 12.03 3.04 -1.96
CA HIS A 24 10.88 3.50 -2.73
C HIS A 24 9.57 2.88 -2.22
N ALA A 25 9.56 1.59 -1.99
CA ALA A 25 8.42 0.87 -1.43
C ALA A 25 8.08 1.36 -0.02
N PHE A 26 9.08 1.63 0.78
CA PHE A 26 8.95 2.17 2.13
C PHE A 26 8.26 3.54 2.13
N ARG A 27 8.66 4.41 1.21
CA ARG A 27 8.06 5.75 1.08
C ARG A 27 6.60 5.69 0.63
N ALA A 28 6.27 4.76 -0.25
CA ALA A 28 4.89 4.57 -0.69
C ALA A 28 3.99 4.12 0.47
N ALA A 29 4.46 3.18 1.28
CA ALA A 29 3.74 2.72 2.46
C ALA A 29 3.55 3.84 3.48
N GLU A 30 4.57 4.64 3.71
CA GLU A 30 4.50 5.78 4.63
C GLU A 30 3.47 6.82 4.18
N ARG A 31 3.43 7.14 2.89
CA ARG A 31 2.41 8.04 2.35
C ARG A 31 1.01 7.47 2.52
N ASN A 32 0.83 6.18 2.25
CA ASN A 32 -0.46 5.52 2.46
C ASN A 32 -0.90 5.61 3.91
N GLN A 33 0.01 5.36 4.85
CA GLN A 33 -0.30 5.43 6.27
C GLN A 33 -0.71 6.83 6.71
N GLN A 34 -0.06 7.86 6.21
CA GLN A 34 -0.43 9.24 6.52
C GLN A 34 -1.82 9.59 6.02
N ARG A 35 -2.19 9.10 4.84
CA ARG A 35 -3.46 9.41 4.19
C ARG A 35 -4.62 8.55 4.67
N ILE A 36 -4.35 7.30 5.05
CA ILE A 36 -5.41 6.37 5.49
C ILE A 36 -6.18 6.90 6.71
N ASN A 37 -5.53 7.72 7.53
CA ASN A 37 -6.17 8.32 8.71
C ASN A 37 -7.26 9.33 8.35
N ARG A 38 -7.33 9.75 7.09
CA ARG A 38 -8.36 10.68 6.59
C ARG A 38 -9.56 9.97 5.96
N VAL A 39 -9.47 8.66 5.79
CA VAL A 39 -10.58 7.87 5.26
C VAL A 39 -11.63 7.71 6.36
N ARG A 40 -12.89 7.89 6.00
CA ARG A 40 -14.02 7.83 6.93
C ARG A 40 -15.08 6.87 6.44
N LEU A 41 -15.80 6.28 7.39
CA LEU A 41 -16.94 5.44 7.08
C LEU A 41 -17.98 6.25 6.28
N GLY A 42 -18.58 5.61 5.30
CA GLY A 42 -19.59 6.24 4.45
C GLY A 42 -19.05 6.96 3.22
N GLN A 43 -17.73 7.13 3.10
CA GLN A 43 -17.14 7.71 1.89
C GLN A 43 -17.31 6.78 0.70
N THR A 44 -17.45 7.36 -0.48
CA THR A 44 -17.52 6.59 -1.74
C THR A 44 -16.12 6.16 -2.20
N LEU A 45 -16.06 5.24 -3.15
CA LEU A 45 -14.81 4.80 -3.78
C LEU A 45 -14.03 6.00 -4.34
N ALA A 46 -14.72 6.89 -5.03
CA ALA A 46 -14.08 8.08 -5.62
C ALA A 46 -13.50 9.01 -4.54
N GLU A 47 -14.23 9.19 -3.45
CA GLU A 47 -13.76 10.01 -2.34
C GLU A 47 -12.53 9.42 -1.67
N VAL A 48 -12.50 8.09 -1.46
CA VAL A 48 -11.34 7.41 -0.88
C VAL A 48 -10.14 7.51 -1.81
N GLU A 49 -10.32 7.30 -3.11
CA GLU A 49 -9.21 7.43 -4.07
C GLU A 49 -8.63 8.84 -4.06
N LYS A 50 -9.49 9.85 -3.92
CA LYS A 50 -9.06 11.24 -3.81
C LYS A 50 -8.27 11.49 -2.53
N VAL A 51 -8.73 10.95 -1.39
CA VAL A 51 -8.02 11.08 -0.11
C VAL A 51 -6.67 10.39 -0.16
N MET A 52 -6.62 9.18 -0.71
CA MET A 52 -5.38 8.41 -0.82
C MET A 52 -4.43 8.94 -1.90
N GLY A 53 -4.97 9.65 -2.88
CA GLY A 53 -4.20 10.19 -3.99
C GLY A 53 -3.79 9.16 -5.03
N ARG A 54 -4.20 7.92 -4.86
CA ARG A 54 -3.89 6.81 -5.77
C ARG A 54 -4.83 5.64 -5.51
N GLY A 55 -4.92 4.72 -6.48
CA GLY A 55 -5.63 3.47 -6.28
C GLY A 55 -4.89 2.52 -5.34
N PRO A 56 -5.56 1.49 -4.85
CA PRO A 56 -4.97 0.51 -3.95
C PRO A 56 -3.99 -0.42 -4.67
N GLU A 57 -3.11 -1.05 -3.91
CA GLU A 57 -2.20 -2.08 -4.42
C GLU A 57 -2.96 -3.35 -4.82
N ARG A 58 -4.07 -3.63 -4.12
CA ARG A 58 -4.92 -4.80 -4.43
C ARG A 58 -6.38 -4.41 -4.36
N ARG A 59 -7.18 -5.01 -5.26
CA ARG A 59 -8.64 -4.88 -5.27
C ARG A 59 -9.26 -6.25 -5.38
N SER A 60 -10.35 -6.48 -4.67
CA SER A 60 -11.19 -7.64 -4.88
C SER A 60 -12.66 -7.22 -4.83
N THR A 61 -13.48 -7.87 -5.62
CA THR A 61 -14.91 -7.57 -5.70
C THR A 61 -15.70 -8.87 -5.61
N ARG A 62 -16.77 -8.86 -4.83
CA ARG A 62 -17.69 -10.00 -4.73
C ARG A 62 -19.10 -9.49 -4.51
N LEU A 63 -20.07 -10.33 -4.83
CA LEU A 63 -21.47 -10.05 -4.52
C LEU A 63 -21.86 -10.75 -3.23
N ARG A 64 -22.55 -10.02 -2.37
CA ARG A 64 -23.12 -10.58 -1.15
C ARG A 64 -24.45 -11.28 -1.50
N PHE A 65 -24.92 -12.18 -0.63
CA PHE A 65 -26.13 -12.96 -0.87
C PHE A 65 -27.39 -12.10 -1.08
N ASP A 66 -27.41 -10.87 -0.56
CA ASP A 66 -28.52 -9.92 -0.73
C ASP A 66 -28.37 -9.05 -1.98
N GLY A 67 -27.40 -9.33 -2.84
CA GLY A 67 -27.15 -8.59 -4.07
C GLY A 67 -26.29 -7.35 -3.93
N LEU A 68 -25.88 -6.98 -2.72
CA LEU A 68 -24.98 -5.85 -2.53
C LEU A 68 -23.57 -6.18 -2.98
N SER A 69 -22.92 -5.25 -3.65
CA SER A 69 -21.54 -5.36 -4.05
C SER A 69 -20.63 -5.10 -2.86
N ILE A 70 -19.65 -5.98 -2.63
CA ILE A 70 -18.59 -5.78 -1.66
C ILE A 70 -17.29 -5.63 -2.43
N GLU A 71 -16.58 -4.54 -2.20
CA GLU A 71 -15.28 -4.28 -2.79
C GLU A 71 -14.28 -4.05 -1.67
N GLU A 72 -13.14 -4.70 -1.77
CA GLU A 72 -12.06 -4.55 -0.78
C GLU A 72 -10.84 -3.95 -1.45
N TRP A 73 -10.35 -2.86 -0.89
CA TRP A 73 -9.13 -2.19 -1.32
C TRP A 73 -8.08 -2.35 -0.25
N SER A 74 -6.90 -2.84 -0.64
CA SER A 74 -5.77 -2.99 0.28
C SER A 74 -4.64 -2.06 -0.11
N TYR A 75 -4.25 -1.23 0.83
CA TYR A 75 -3.09 -0.33 0.73
C TYR A 75 -2.00 -0.83 1.65
N VAL A 76 -0.77 -0.92 1.14
CA VAL A 76 0.38 -1.21 2.00
C VAL A 76 0.62 0.02 2.88
N THR A 77 0.45 -0.13 4.19
CA THR A 77 0.59 0.98 5.14
C THR A 77 1.76 0.80 6.09
N ASP A 78 2.32 -0.40 6.19
CA ASP A 78 3.52 -0.64 6.99
C ASP A 78 4.38 -1.71 6.32
N TYR A 79 5.45 -1.26 5.69
CA TYR A 79 6.36 -2.16 4.99
C TYR A 79 7.31 -2.90 5.95
N VAL A 80 7.64 -2.28 7.08
CA VAL A 80 8.55 -2.86 8.07
C VAL A 80 7.91 -4.04 8.79
N TYR A 81 6.69 -3.84 9.31
CA TYR A 81 5.92 -4.88 9.98
C TYR A 81 5.05 -5.69 9.04
N ARG A 82 5.11 -5.39 7.74
CA ARG A 82 4.40 -6.12 6.68
C ARG A 82 2.91 -6.23 6.95
N SER A 83 2.25 -5.09 6.91
CA SER A 83 0.80 -5.03 7.05
C SER A 83 0.18 -4.11 6.01
N ASP A 84 -1.04 -4.45 5.63
CA ASP A 84 -1.88 -3.62 4.78
C ASP A 84 -3.02 -3.06 5.61
N THR A 85 -3.58 -1.95 5.16
CA THR A 85 -4.88 -1.50 5.63
C THR A 85 -5.89 -1.80 4.53
N THR A 86 -6.91 -2.58 4.87
CA THR A 86 -7.97 -2.98 3.95
C THR A 86 -9.21 -2.15 4.23
N ILE A 87 -9.71 -1.52 3.19
CA ILE A 87 -10.95 -0.74 3.21
C ILE A 87 -12.02 -1.57 2.53
N THR A 88 -13.08 -1.88 3.26
CA THR A 88 -14.21 -2.65 2.73
C THR A 88 -15.35 -1.69 2.40
N PHE A 89 -15.79 -1.73 1.13
CA PHE A 89 -16.92 -0.96 0.63
C PHE A 89 -18.11 -1.89 0.47
N VAL A 90 -19.23 -1.52 1.04
CA VAL A 90 -20.49 -2.23 0.86
C VAL A 90 -21.46 -1.29 0.17
N GLY A 91 -21.99 -1.70 -1.00
CA GLY A 91 -22.85 -0.84 -1.79
C GLY A 91 -22.20 0.46 -2.22
N GLY A 92 -20.88 0.45 -2.44
CA GLY A 92 -20.11 1.59 -2.90
C GLY A 92 -19.69 2.58 -1.82
N LYS A 93 -19.86 2.25 -0.54
CA LYS A 93 -19.48 3.13 0.57
C LYS A 93 -18.63 2.39 1.58
N VAL A 94 -17.65 3.10 2.18
CA VAL A 94 -16.78 2.54 3.21
C VAL A 94 -17.61 2.03 4.38
N ASN A 95 -17.44 0.74 4.67
CA ASN A 95 -18.12 0.07 5.78
C ASN A 95 -17.16 -0.34 6.90
N GLU A 96 -15.92 -0.65 6.56
CA GLU A 96 -14.92 -1.12 7.52
C GLU A 96 -13.52 -0.71 7.06
N ILE A 97 -12.67 -0.41 8.01
CA ILE A 97 -11.25 -0.14 7.79
C ILE A 97 -10.49 -1.02 8.76
N ARG A 98 -9.61 -1.90 8.24
CA ARG A 98 -8.95 -2.92 9.06
C ARG A 98 -7.48 -3.05 8.67
N VAL A 99 -6.61 -3.16 9.66
CA VAL A 99 -5.19 -3.47 9.46
C VAL A 99 -5.02 -4.98 9.44
N VAL A 100 -4.39 -5.49 8.39
CA VAL A 100 -4.21 -6.94 8.17
C VAL A 100 -2.73 -7.24 8.02
N PRO A 101 -2.12 -8.01 8.94
CA PRO A 101 -0.75 -8.48 8.75
C PRO A 101 -0.65 -9.41 7.53
N TRP A 102 0.47 -9.34 6.82
CA TRP A 102 0.65 -10.17 5.62
C TRP A 102 0.61 -11.68 5.91
N GLU A 103 1.00 -12.07 7.10
CA GLU A 103 1.01 -13.47 7.51
C GLU A 103 -0.38 -14.10 7.63
N GLU A 104 -1.42 -13.27 7.82
CA GLU A 104 -2.80 -13.74 7.96
C GLU A 104 -3.55 -13.84 6.62
N LYS A 105 -2.89 -13.55 5.51
CA LYS A 105 -3.54 -13.52 4.18
C LYS A 105 -3.60 -14.86 3.47
N ASP A 106 -3.01 -15.87 4.02
CA ASP A 106 -2.97 -17.21 3.40
C ASP A 106 -4.17 -18.07 3.76
#